data_41819c1003485ad417d510353b6ade78
#
_entry.id   41819c1003485ad417d510353b6ade78
#
_cell.length_a   1.000
_cell.length_b   1.000
_cell.length_c   1.000
_cell.angle_alpha   90.00
_cell.angle_beta   90.00
_cell.angle_gamma   90.00
#
_symmetry.space_group_name_H-M   'P 1'
#
loop_
_entity.id
_entity.type
_entity.pdbx_description
1 polymer ?
#
loop_
_entity_poly.entity_id
_entity_poly.type
_entity_poly.pdbx_seq_one_letter_code
_entity_poly.pdbx_strand_id
1 'polypeptide(L)'
;MGSVDEVHLESILGREHQVRELFWSTLTIGEPLKFELNCAKQYENLSLDWYLSHGSTDCAIAMIGDKPVGYCLVCTDHESFENLQKKLFVRLMFACVATFLSLRMNPKSRRFYWYRLKDSFTIMRTRKDLPRDVTLHAHLNVHHSHHDGSVSLKLRGHADRVCNRHGAMGYFGEMNAVGGKRIVSLRRVGGAVVANSKNHTFSWLTGQEIQRLTLVRRPERLGVGDTKTKQKAA
;
A
#
# COMPACT_ATOMS: atom_id res chain seq x y z
N MET A 1 14.86 31.53 10.18
CA MET A 1 13.99 30.42 10.58
C MET A 1 13.34 29.93 9.29
N GLY A 2 13.83 28.84 8.72
CA GLY A 2 13.22 28.22 7.54
C GLY A 2 11.86 27.64 7.93
N SER A 3 10.81 27.91 7.16
CA SER A 3 9.53 27.24 7.31
C SER A 3 9.78 25.76 7.18
N VAL A 4 9.44 24.98 8.20
CA VAL A 4 9.37 23.52 8.06
C VAL A 4 8.26 23.27 7.05
N ASP A 5 8.61 22.89 5.83
CA ASP A 5 7.63 22.61 4.78
C ASP A 5 6.66 21.54 5.31
N GLU A 6 5.41 21.95 5.46
CA GLU A 6 4.39 21.07 6.03
C GLU A 6 4.01 19.99 5.02
N VAL A 7 3.86 18.74 5.50
CA VAL A 7 3.34 17.65 4.67
C VAL A 7 1.94 18.01 4.20
N HIS A 8 1.68 17.98 2.89
CA HIS A 8 0.34 18.11 2.31
C HIS A 8 0.03 16.95 1.36
N LEU A 9 -1.25 16.76 1.08
CA LEU A 9 -1.71 15.69 0.20
C LEU A 9 -2.22 16.29 -1.10
N GLU A 10 -1.81 15.69 -2.22
CA GLU A 10 -2.28 16.03 -3.54
C GLU A 10 -2.89 14.83 -4.25
N SER A 11 -3.67 15.08 -5.30
CA SER A 11 -4.15 14.02 -6.19
C SER A 11 -2.97 13.39 -6.93
N ILE A 12 -3.07 12.09 -7.21
CA ILE A 12 -2.09 11.41 -8.07
C ILE A 12 -2.30 11.69 -9.55
N LEU A 13 -3.41 12.31 -9.95
CA LEU A 13 -3.68 12.66 -11.35
C LEU A 13 -2.64 13.65 -11.86
N GLY A 14 -1.98 13.28 -12.97
CA GLY A 14 -0.86 14.00 -13.54
C GLY A 14 0.48 13.81 -12.80
N ARG A 15 0.49 12.98 -11.74
CA ARG A 15 1.68 12.67 -10.93
C ARG A 15 2.00 11.16 -10.91
N GLU A 16 1.47 10.42 -11.88
CA GLU A 16 1.60 8.96 -11.95
C GLU A 16 3.07 8.51 -11.99
N HIS A 17 3.93 9.29 -12.65
CA HIS A 17 5.37 9.01 -12.70
C HIS A 17 6.02 9.10 -11.30
N GLN A 18 5.64 10.10 -10.48
CA GLN A 18 6.15 10.27 -9.11
C GLN A 18 5.71 9.10 -8.20
N VAL A 19 4.49 8.58 -8.37
CA VAL A 19 4.03 7.38 -7.66
C VAL A 19 4.87 6.16 -8.06
N ARG A 20 5.21 5.99 -9.36
CA ARG A 20 6.07 4.91 -9.84
C ARG A 20 7.50 5.03 -9.30
N GLU A 21 8.06 6.22 -9.26
CA GLU A 21 9.37 6.47 -8.66
C GLU A 21 9.38 6.16 -7.16
N LEU A 22 8.37 6.64 -6.42
CA LEU A 22 8.20 6.30 -5.00
C LEU A 22 8.04 4.81 -4.77
N PHE A 23 7.29 4.11 -5.61
CA PHE A 23 7.14 2.66 -5.53
C PHE A 23 8.50 1.95 -5.54
N TRP A 24 9.37 2.28 -6.50
CA TRP A 24 10.70 1.69 -6.60
C TRP A 24 11.64 2.11 -5.47
N SER A 25 11.61 3.39 -5.09
CA SER A 25 12.48 3.92 -4.02
C SER A 25 12.10 3.42 -2.62
N THR A 26 10.86 2.90 -2.46
CA THR A 26 10.33 2.43 -1.17
C THR A 26 10.00 0.94 -1.14
N LEU A 27 10.30 0.20 -2.21
CA LEU A 27 9.85 -1.19 -2.41
C LEU A 27 10.28 -2.13 -1.27
N THR A 28 11.44 -1.89 -0.67
CA THR A 28 11.98 -2.72 0.43
C THR A 28 11.81 -2.00 1.77
N ILE A 29 10.57 -1.94 2.27
CA ILE A 29 10.24 -1.33 3.58
C ILE A 29 10.77 0.12 3.71
N GLY A 30 10.45 0.94 2.70
CA GLY A 30 10.85 2.35 2.65
C GLY A 30 12.20 2.59 1.97
N GLU A 31 12.92 1.56 1.53
CA GLU A 31 14.16 1.63 0.78
C GLU A 31 14.04 1.04 -0.63
N PRO A 32 14.93 1.42 -1.57
CA PRO A 32 14.94 0.84 -2.91
C PRO A 32 15.43 -0.62 -2.89
N LEU A 33 15.07 -1.34 -3.94
CA LEU A 33 15.60 -2.68 -4.20
C LEU A 33 17.11 -2.61 -4.55
N LYS A 34 17.93 -3.41 -3.88
CA LYS A 34 19.41 -3.38 -4.02
C LYS A 34 19.94 -4.26 -5.19
N PHE A 35 19.14 -4.50 -6.20
CA PHE A 35 19.54 -5.20 -7.43
C PHE A 35 18.54 -4.88 -8.55
N GLU A 36 18.98 -5.06 -9.79
CA GLU A 36 18.13 -4.93 -10.97
C GLU A 36 17.17 -6.11 -11.07
N LEU A 37 15.85 -5.81 -11.07
CA LEU A 37 14.81 -6.82 -11.17
C LEU A 37 14.46 -7.08 -12.63
N ASN A 38 14.62 -8.32 -13.09
CA ASN A 38 14.08 -8.72 -14.38
C ASN A 38 12.54 -8.61 -14.38
N CYS A 39 11.96 -8.29 -15.52
CA CYS A 39 10.51 -8.07 -15.66
C CYS A 39 9.96 -6.98 -14.72
N ALA A 40 10.80 -5.98 -14.37
CA ALA A 40 10.46 -4.89 -13.46
C ALA A 40 9.19 -4.13 -13.89
N LYS A 41 9.06 -3.83 -15.20
CA LYS A 41 7.91 -3.11 -15.74
C LYS A 41 6.60 -3.87 -15.57
N GLN A 42 6.60 -5.19 -15.79
CA GLN A 42 5.42 -6.03 -15.59
C GLN A 42 5.05 -6.15 -14.11
N TYR A 43 6.06 -6.19 -13.24
CA TYR A 43 5.85 -6.19 -11.79
C TYR A 43 5.30 -4.87 -11.28
N GLU A 44 5.81 -3.74 -11.77
CA GLU A 44 5.31 -2.40 -11.49
C GLU A 44 3.84 -2.26 -11.93
N ASN A 45 3.54 -2.67 -13.16
CA ASN A 45 2.18 -2.62 -13.71
C ASN A 45 1.21 -3.47 -12.87
N LEU A 46 1.60 -4.69 -12.48
CA LEU A 46 0.80 -5.53 -11.58
C LEU A 46 0.52 -4.83 -10.23
N SER A 47 1.47 -4.05 -9.74
CA SER A 47 1.35 -3.39 -8.43
C SER A 47 0.57 -2.09 -8.47
N LEU A 48 0.60 -1.33 -9.57
CA LEU A 48 0.17 0.06 -9.62
C LEU A 48 -0.93 0.37 -10.66
N ASP A 49 -1.00 -0.35 -11.80
CA ASP A 49 -1.79 0.12 -12.95
C ASP A 49 -3.27 0.33 -12.64
N TRP A 50 -3.88 -0.51 -11.79
CA TRP A 50 -5.29 -0.30 -11.44
C TRP A 50 -5.49 1.05 -10.72
N TYR A 51 -4.64 1.34 -9.76
CA TYR A 51 -4.73 2.58 -8.97
C TYR A 51 -4.47 3.83 -9.81
N LEU A 52 -3.53 3.74 -10.75
CA LEU A 52 -3.16 4.87 -11.59
C LEU A 52 -4.14 5.13 -12.73
N SER A 53 -4.96 4.14 -13.10
CA SER A 53 -5.92 4.25 -14.20
C SER A 53 -7.37 4.33 -13.74
N HIS A 54 -7.83 3.38 -12.92
CA HIS A 54 -9.24 3.26 -12.51
C HIS A 54 -9.50 3.88 -11.14
N GLY A 55 -8.56 3.75 -10.20
CA GLY A 55 -8.68 4.20 -8.80
C GLY A 55 -8.07 5.57 -8.52
N SER A 56 -7.62 6.31 -9.54
CA SER A 56 -6.81 7.53 -9.36
C SER A 56 -7.48 8.64 -8.55
N THR A 57 -8.81 8.76 -8.61
CA THR A 57 -9.59 9.76 -7.86
C THR A 57 -9.61 9.53 -6.35
N ASP A 58 -9.38 8.28 -5.92
CA ASP A 58 -9.38 7.88 -4.52
C ASP A 58 -7.97 7.74 -3.94
N CYS A 59 -6.95 8.03 -4.75
CA CYS A 59 -5.55 7.92 -4.38
C CYS A 59 -4.91 9.30 -4.14
N ALA A 60 -3.90 9.35 -3.26
CA ALA A 60 -3.18 10.57 -2.94
C ALA A 60 -1.68 10.35 -2.83
N ILE A 61 -0.92 11.39 -3.15
CA ILE A 61 0.52 11.50 -2.92
C ILE A 61 0.78 12.52 -1.81
N ALA A 62 1.69 12.22 -0.90
CA ALA A 62 2.14 13.13 0.15
C ALA A 62 3.37 13.87 -0.33
N MET A 63 3.33 15.19 -0.20
CA MET A 63 4.38 16.11 -0.63
C MET A 63 4.94 16.88 0.56
N ILE A 64 6.24 17.22 0.49
CA ILE A 64 6.89 18.23 1.32
C ILE A 64 7.56 19.20 0.34
N GLY A 65 7.04 20.43 0.25
CA GLY A 65 7.33 21.29 -0.88
C GLY A 65 6.98 20.56 -2.20
N ASP A 66 7.91 20.52 -3.15
CA ASP A 66 7.73 19.80 -4.43
C ASP A 66 8.19 18.33 -4.40
N LYS A 67 8.64 17.84 -3.23
CA LYS A 67 9.21 16.50 -3.11
C LYS A 67 8.15 15.48 -2.68
N PRO A 68 7.92 14.42 -3.46
CA PRO A 68 7.05 13.33 -3.07
C PRO A 68 7.73 12.48 -1.99
N VAL A 69 6.99 12.21 -0.89
CA VAL A 69 7.51 11.49 0.29
C VAL A 69 6.71 10.25 0.66
N GLY A 70 5.56 10.04 0.05
CA GLY A 70 4.73 8.87 0.27
C GLY A 70 3.48 8.87 -0.58
N TYR A 71 2.74 7.78 -0.58
CA TYR A 71 1.46 7.68 -1.28
C TYR A 71 0.45 6.81 -0.50
N CYS A 72 -0.82 7.05 -0.77
CA CYS A 72 -1.94 6.23 -0.37
C CYS A 72 -2.74 5.83 -1.60
N LEU A 73 -2.77 4.54 -1.90
CA LEU A 73 -3.54 3.97 -2.99
C LEU A 73 -4.72 3.22 -2.39
N VAL A 74 -5.95 3.62 -2.74
CA VAL A 74 -7.17 3.01 -2.20
C VAL A 74 -7.92 2.32 -3.34
N CYS A 75 -8.25 1.05 -3.12
CA CYS A 75 -9.12 0.30 -4.02
C CYS A 75 -10.54 0.35 -3.48
N THR A 76 -11.43 0.91 -4.27
CA THR A 76 -12.86 1.08 -3.98
C THR A 76 -13.75 0.16 -4.82
N ASP A 77 -13.20 -0.45 -5.88
CA ASP A 77 -13.85 -1.45 -6.72
C ASP A 77 -12.99 -2.71 -6.80
N HIS A 78 -13.30 -3.64 -5.91
CA HIS A 78 -12.52 -4.88 -5.75
C HIS A 78 -12.67 -5.83 -6.93
N GLU A 79 -13.82 -5.87 -7.58
CA GLU A 79 -14.07 -6.73 -8.73
C GLU A 79 -13.25 -6.28 -9.96
N SER A 80 -13.30 -4.99 -10.30
CA SER A 80 -12.49 -4.41 -11.35
C SER A 80 -11.00 -4.60 -11.08
N PHE A 81 -10.58 -4.38 -9.82
CA PHE A 81 -9.20 -4.61 -9.39
C PHE A 81 -8.76 -6.06 -9.63
N GLU A 82 -9.52 -7.05 -9.14
CA GLU A 82 -9.18 -8.46 -9.32
C GLU A 82 -9.11 -8.88 -10.79
N ASN A 83 -10.03 -8.39 -11.61
CA ASN A 83 -10.06 -8.70 -13.04
C ASN A 83 -8.83 -8.18 -13.77
N LEU A 84 -8.38 -6.95 -13.47
CA LEU A 84 -7.14 -6.41 -14.02
C LEU A 84 -5.92 -7.14 -13.46
N GLN A 85 -5.90 -7.41 -12.14
CA GLN A 85 -4.81 -8.13 -11.47
C GLN A 85 -4.56 -9.51 -12.09
N LYS A 86 -5.61 -10.28 -12.39
CA LYS A 86 -5.49 -11.59 -13.05
C LYS A 86 -4.80 -11.46 -14.42
N LYS A 87 -5.20 -10.48 -15.24
CA LYS A 87 -4.58 -10.24 -16.56
C LYS A 87 -3.10 -9.84 -16.45
N LEU A 88 -2.79 -8.93 -15.54
CA LEU A 88 -1.42 -8.45 -15.33
C LEU A 88 -0.52 -9.52 -14.71
N PHE A 89 -1.05 -10.34 -13.81
CA PHE A 89 -0.36 -11.49 -13.25
C PHE A 89 0.04 -12.50 -14.33
N VAL A 90 -0.88 -12.85 -15.24
CA VAL A 90 -0.59 -13.74 -16.37
C VAL A 90 0.52 -13.15 -17.25
N ARG A 91 0.46 -11.85 -17.57
CA ARG A 91 1.52 -11.17 -18.34
C ARG A 91 2.88 -11.22 -17.65
N LEU A 92 2.92 -10.97 -16.33
CA LEU A 92 4.15 -11.09 -15.55
C LEU A 92 4.69 -12.52 -15.58
N MET A 93 3.83 -13.53 -15.39
CA MET A 93 4.23 -14.94 -15.42
C MET A 93 4.83 -15.34 -16.77
N PHE A 94 4.19 -14.96 -17.89
CA PHE A 94 4.75 -15.18 -19.22
C PHE A 94 6.10 -14.51 -19.41
N ALA A 95 6.26 -13.26 -19.01
CA ALA A 95 7.53 -12.54 -19.09
C ALA A 95 8.64 -13.23 -18.25
N CYS A 96 8.31 -13.65 -17.03
CA CYS A 96 9.23 -14.37 -16.17
C CYS A 96 9.65 -15.73 -16.78
N VAL A 97 8.72 -16.51 -17.31
CA VAL A 97 9.00 -17.80 -17.95
C VAL A 97 9.88 -17.59 -19.20
N ALA A 98 9.53 -16.65 -20.07
CA ALA A 98 10.32 -16.35 -21.28
C ALA A 98 11.75 -15.89 -20.92
N THR A 99 11.89 -15.03 -19.90
CA THR A 99 13.18 -14.55 -19.42
C THR A 99 14.00 -15.69 -18.79
N PHE A 100 13.35 -16.61 -18.08
CA PHE A 100 13.98 -17.79 -17.49
C PHE A 100 14.46 -18.77 -18.56
N LEU A 101 13.62 -19.12 -19.54
CA LEU A 101 13.96 -20.04 -20.64
C LEU A 101 15.05 -19.49 -21.55
N SER A 102 15.12 -18.16 -21.71
CA SER A 102 16.22 -17.51 -22.47
C SER A 102 17.52 -17.37 -21.67
N LEU A 103 17.60 -17.94 -20.45
CA LEU A 103 18.76 -17.88 -19.54
C LEU A 103 19.18 -16.44 -19.14
N ARG A 104 18.31 -15.45 -19.34
CA ARG A 104 18.57 -14.04 -19.01
C ARG A 104 18.14 -13.65 -17.61
N MET A 105 17.40 -14.51 -16.90
CA MET A 105 16.93 -14.22 -15.54
C MET A 105 18.05 -14.36 -14.52
N ASN A 106 18.41 -13.23 -13.87
CA ASN A 106 19.44 -13.25 -12.84
C ASN A 106 18.96 -14.02 -11.58
N PRO A 107 19.88 -14.62 -10.79
CA PRO A 107 19.54 -15.45 -9.64
C PRO A 107 18.73 -14.70 -8.55
N LYS A 108 18.97 -13.39 -8.37
CA LYS A 108 18.24 -12.57 -7.37
C LYS A 108 16.79 -12.36 -7.80
N SER A 109 16.52 -12.10 -9.09
CA SER A 109 15.16 -11.99 -9.64
C SER A 109 14.39 -13.29 -9.52
N ARG A 110 15.03 -14.44 -9.84
CA ARG A 110 14.42 -15.77 -9.67
C ARG A 110 14.00 -16.01 -8.22
N ARG A 111 14.90 -15.71 -7.27
CA ARG A 111 14.63 -15.85 -5.84
C ARG A 111 13.54 -14.88 -5.35
N PHE A 112 13.54 -13.64 -5.86
CA PHE A 112 12.49 -12.64 -5.57
C PHE A 112 11.10 -13.15 -5.97
N TYR A 113 10.93 -13.59 -7.22
CA TYR A 113 9.63 -14.07 -7.70
C TYR A 113 9.20 -15.37 -7.01
N TRP A 114 10.13 -16.25 -6.66
CA TRP A 114 9.82 -17.43 -5.87
C TRP A 114 9.25 -17.09 -4.49
N TYR A 115 9.87 -16.16 -3.78
CA TYR A 115 9.34 -15.73 -2.49
C TYR A 115 8.04 -14.93 -2.63
N ARG A 116 7.90 -14.10 -3.66
CA ARG A 116 6.62 -13.41 -3.94
C ARG A 116 5.49 -14.38 -4.21
N LEU A 117 5.75 -15.49 -4.90
CA LEU A 117 4.77 -16.55 -5.12
C LEU A 117 4.35 -17.20 -3.79
N LYS A 118 5.31 -17.56 -2.93
CA LYS A 118 5.01 -18.08 -1.58
C LYS A 118 4.16 -17.10 -0.77
N ASP A 119 4.53 -15.83 -0.77
CA ASP A 119 3.80 -14.78 -0.09
C ASP A 119 2.38 -14.62 -0.63
N SER A 120 2.17 -14.76 -1.95
CA SER A 120 0.84 -14.68 -2.58
C SER A 120 -0.09 -15.80 -2.09
N PHE A 121 0.39 -17.03 -1.94
CA PHE A 121 -0.40 -18.12 -1.36
C PHE A 121 -0.79 -17.84 0.10
N THR A 122 0.12 -17.26 0.88
CA THR A 122 -0.16 -16.88 2.26
C THR A 122 -1.22 -15.77 2.33
N ILE A 123 -1.11 -14.75 1.47
CA ILE A 123 -2.09 -13.65 1.36
C ILE A 123 -3.48 -14.20 0.99
N MET A 124 -3.58 -15.08 0.01
CA MET A 124 -4.85 -15.68 -0.38
C MET A 124 -5.53 -16.46 0.77
N ARG A 125 -4.72 -17.09 1.64
CA ARG A 125 -5.25 -17.76 2.85
C ARG A 125 -5.76 -16.76 3.87
N THR A 126 -4.98 -15.74 4.19
CA THR A 126 -5.32 -14.73 5.21
C THR A 126 -6.49 -13.82 4.80
N ARG A 127 -6.71 -13.62 3.49
CA ARG A 127 -7.89 -12.87 3.00
C ARG A 127 -9.23 -13.53 3.34
N LYS A 128 -9.26 -14.82 3.59
CA LYS A 128 -10.49 -15.54 4.02
C LYS A 128 -10.94 -15.13 5.42
N ASP A 129 -10.02 -14.60 6.22
CA ASP A 129 -10.27 -14.17 7.61
C ASP A 129 -10.76 -12.71 7.68
N LEU A 130 -10.85 -12.01 6.53
CA LEU A 130 -11.36 -10.65 6.48
C LEU A 130 -12.87 -10.60 6.75
N PRO A 131 -13.35 -9.63 7.54
CA PRO A 131 -14.77 -9.40 7.73
C PRO A 131 -15.45 -9.08 6.40
N ARG A 132 -16.62 -9.66 6.15
CA ARG A 132 -17.36 -9.53 4.88
C ARG A 132 -17.83 -8.11 4.57
N ASP A 133 -17.94 -7.27 5.60
CA ASP A 133 -18.36 -5.87 5.49
C ASP A 133 -17.17 -4.92 5.21
N VAL A 134 -15.96 -5.45 5.12
CA VAL A 134 -14.74 -4.69 4.76
C VAL A 134 -14.45 -4.89 3.28
N THR A 135 -14.89 -3.94 2.46
CA THR A 135 -14.89 -4.04 1.00
C THR A 135 -13.76 -3.26 0.33
N LEU A 136 -13.14 -2.32 1.05
CA LEU A 136 -12.03 -1.51 0.53
C LEU A 136 -10.70 -2.04 0.99
N HIS A 137 -9.65 -1.79 0.20
CA HIS A 137 -8.29 -1.95 0.70
C HIS A 137 -7.42 -0.73 0.39
N ALA A 138 -6.45 -0.46 1.27
CA ALA A 138 -5.55 0.67 1.16
C ALA A 138 -4.08 0.23 1.22
N HIS A 139 -3.30 0.78 0.31
CA HIS A 139 -1.85 0.65 0.24
C HIS A 139 -1.20 1.98 0.62
N LEU A 140 -0.49 2.00 1.75
CA LEU A 140 0.27 3.17 2.19
C LEU A 140 1.76 2.87 2.12
N ASN A 141 2.51 3.76 1.51
CA ASN A 141 3.96 3.68 1.47
C ASN A 141 4.59 5.04 1.77
N VAL A 142 5.65 5.05 2.55
CA VAL A 142 6.37 6.27 2.98
C VAL A 142 7.85 6.04 2.82
N HIS A 143 8.54 7.04 2.27
CA HIS A 143 9.98 7.01 2.11
C HIS A 143 10.68 6.95 3.47
N HIS A 144 11.77 6.19 3.57
CA HIS A 144 12.48 5.93 4.84
C HIS A 144 12.97 7.18 5.55
N SER A 145 13.22 8.28 4.85
CA SER A 145 13.65 9.55 5.47
C SER A 145 12.56 10.23 6.33
N HIS A 146 11.31 9.71 6.33
CA HIS A 146 10.17 10.32 7.04
C HIS A 146 9.54 9.32 8.01
N HIS A 147 10.30 8.89 9.03
CA HIS A 147 9.89 7.88 10.01
C HIS A 147 9.17 8.43 11.25
N ASP A 148 8.96 9.72 11.36
CA ASP A 148 8.26 10.38 12.48
C ASP A 148 6.77 10.03 12.58
N GLY A 149 6.22 9.38 11.56
CA GLY A 149 4.83 8.97 11.47
C GLY A 149 3.86 10.04 10.99
N SER A 150 4.28 11.30 10.84
CA SER A 150 3.42 12.42 10.42
C SER A 150 2.83 12.17 9.03
N VAL A 151 3.66 11.76 8.07
CA VAL A 151 3.24 11.39 6.70
C VAL A 151 2.25 10.22 6.74
N SER A 152 2.57 9.16 7.50
CA SER A 152 1.70 7.97 7.62
C SER A 152 0.33 8.32 8.19
N LEU A 153 0.27 9.23 9.18
CA LEU A 153 -0.99 9.70 9.77
C LEU A 153 -1.85 10.47 8.77
N LYS A 154 -1.25 11.38 7.97
CA LYS A 154 -1.96 12.13 6.93
C LYS A 154 -2.48 11.20 5.82
N LEU A 155 -1.66 10.26 5.34
CA LEU A 155 -2.06 9.26 4.34
C LEU A 155 -3.19 8.35 4.86
N ARG A 156 -3.10 7.90 6.12
CA ARG A 156 -4.17 7.15 6.77
C ARG A 156 -5.47 7.97 6.86
N GLY A 157 -5.37 9.24 7.26
CA GLY A 157 -6.52 10.14 7.29
C GLY A 157 -7.17 10.31 5.91
N HIS A 158 -6.41 10.23 4.83
CA HIS A 158 -6.95 10.19 3.47
C HIS A 158 -7.75 8.90 3.22
N ALA A 159 -7.20 7.72 3.54
CA ALA A 159 -7.91 6.45 3.42
C ALA A 159 -9.21 6.43 4.27
N ASP A 160 -9.17 7.00 5.48
CA ASP A 160 -10.35 7.15 6.35
C ASP A 160 -11.44 8.02 5.66
N ARG A 161 -11.07 9.14 5.05
CA ARG A 161 -12.00 9.99 4.29
C ARG A 161 -12.58 9.29 3.06
N VAL A 162 -11.77 8.56 2.31
CA VAL A 162 -12.23 7.76 1.16
C VAL A 162 -13.23 6.71 1.62
N CYS A 163 -12.92 5.97 2.69
CA CYS A 163 -13.81 4.97 3.26
C CYS A 163 -15.18 5.59 3.64
N ASN A 164 -15.18 6.73 4.33
CA ASN A 164 -16.40 7.43 4.71
C ASN A 164 -17.19 7.95 3.49
N ARG A 165 -16.51 8.49 2.48
CA ARG A 165 -17.13 8.99 1.25
C ARG A 165 -17.84 7.89 0.45
N HIS A 166 -17.28 6.69 0.43
CA HIS A 166 -17.90 5.51 -0.20
C HIS A 166 -18.91 4.79 0.71
N GLY A 167 -19.19 5.29 1.90
CA GLY A 167 -20.11 4.67 2.84
C GLY A 167 -19.69 3.30 3.35
N ALA A 168 -18.42 2.92 3.15
CA ALA A 168 -17.91 1.61 3.54
C ALA A 168 -17.75 1.51 5.07
N MET A 169 -17.92 0.30 5.62
CA MET A 169 -17.79 0.03 7.05
C MET A 169 -16.34 -0.02 7.53
N GLY A 170 -15.39 -0.12 6.61
CA GLY A 170 -13.98 -0.19 6.89
C GLY A 170 -13.16 -0.53 5.66
N TYR A 171 -11.86 -0.52 5.85
CA TYR A 171 -10.90 -0.98 4.85
C TYR A 171 -9.82 -1.84 5.51
N PHE A 172 -9.18 -2.67 4.72
CA PHE A 172 -8.02 -3.42 5.17
C PHE A 172 -6.74 -2.92 4.51
N GLY A 173 -5.63 -3.21 5.14
CA GLY A 173 -4.31 -2.94 4.60
C GLY A 173 -3.31 -3.98 5.09
N GLU A 174 -2.17 -4.07 4.41
CA GLU A 174 -1.07 -4.93 4.82
C GLU A 174 0.11 -4.07 5.28
N MET A 175 0.67 -4.40 6.43
CA MET A 175 1.83 -3.71 6.98
C MET A 175 2.95 -4.70 7.30
N ASN A 176 4.18 -4.29 7.03
CA ASN A 176 5.37 -5.08 7.36
C ASN A 176 5.97 -4.61 8.68
N ALA A 177 6.18 -5.53 9.61
CA ALA A 177 6.70 -5.26 10.95
C ALA A 177 7.98 -6.06 11.23
N VAL A 178 8.97 -5.37 11.80
CA VAL A 178 10.20 -5.97 12.34
C VAL A 178 10.04 -6.07 13.85
N GLY A 179 10.00 -7.29 14.39
CA GLY A 179 9.94 -7.56 15.84
C GLY A 179 8.63 -7.18 16.53
N GLY A 180 8.41 -7.71 17.74
CA GLY A 180 7.15 -7.61 18.48
C GLY A 180 6.76 -6.21 18.95
N LYS A 181 7.71 -5.36 19.33
CA LYS A 181 7.42 -3.98 19.83
C LYS A 181 6.81 -3.11 18.74
N ARG A 182 7.25 -3.26 17.48
CA ARG A 182 6.72 -2.49 16.34
C ARG A 182 5.27 -2.92 16.03
N ILE A 183 4.91 -4.16 16.26
CA ILE A 183 3.53 -4.66 16.09
C ILE A 183 2.55 -3.90 16.98
N VAL A 184 2.91 -3.63 18.23
CA VAL A 184 2.05 -2.87 19.17
C VAL A 184 1.82 -1.43 18.69
N SER A 185 2.88 -0.76 18.21
CA SER A 185 2.76 0.59 17.65
C SER A 185 1.90 0.62 16.39
N LEU A 186 2.06 -0.37 15.52
CA LEU A 186 1.28 -0.49 14.28
C LEU A 186 -0.21 -0.75 14.55
N ARG A 187 -0.56 -1.51 15.59
CA ARG A 187 -1.96 -1.69 16.02
C ARG A 187 -2.65 -0.37 16.38
N ARG A 188 -1.94 0.54 17.05
CA ARG A 188 -2.50 1.86 17.43
C ARG A 188 -2.77 2.74 16.21
N VAL A 189 -1.95 2.64 15.17
CA VAL A 189 -2.04 3.47 13.97
C VAL A 189 -2.91 2.83 12.89
N GLY A 190 -2.78 1.51 12.68
CA GLY A 190 -3.36 0.80 11.55
C GLY A 190 -4.74 0.18 11.79
N GLY A 191 -5.13 -0.04 13.05
CA GLY A 191 -6.39 -0.73 13.40
C GLY A 191 -6.20 -2.14 13.96
N ALA A 192 -7.24 -2.96 13.92
CA ALA A 192 -7.23 -4.32 14.44
C ALA A 192 -6.41 -5.27 13.55
N VAL A 193 -5.50 -6.03 14.12
CA VAL A 193 -4.79 -7.11 13.40
C VAL A 193 -5.71 -8.33 13.31
N VAL A 194 -6.07 -8.71 12.10
CA VAL A 194 -6.93 -9.89 11.82
C VAL A 194 -6.13 -11.10 11.36
N ALA A 195 -4.95 -10.88 10.79
CA ALA A 195 -4.04 -11.97 10.42
C ALA A 195 -2.58 -11.54 10.57
N ASN A 196 -1.72 -12.52 10.84
CA ASN A 196 -0.27 -12.36 10.91
C ASN A 196 0.40 -13.52 10.17
N SER A 197 1.39 -13.22 9.35
CA SER A 197 2.14 -14.22 8.61
C SER A 197 3.56 -13.75 8.33
N LYS A 198 4.46 -14.71 8.10
CA LYS A 198 5.83 -14.38 7.67
C LYS A 198 5.82 -13.80 6.26
N ASN A 199 6.54 -12.69 6.06
CA ASN A 199 6.84 -12.15 4.76
C ASN A 199 8.17 -12.71 4.27
N HIS A 200 8.14 -13.73 3.41
CA HIS A 200 9.35 -14.42 2.92
C HIS A 200 10.21 -13.50 2.07
N THR A 201 9.58 -12.69 1.20
CA THR A 201 10.29 -11.77 0.30
C THR A 201 11.08 -10.75 1.11
N PHE A 202 10.43 -10.03 2.01
CA PHE A 202 11.11 -8.98 2.76
C PHE A 202 12.04 -9.53 3.83
N SER A 203 11.75 -10.70 4.41
CA SER A 203 12.71 -11.35 5.30
C SER A 203 14.01 -11.69 4.58
N TRP A 204 13.92 -12.17 3.34
CA TRP A 204 15.11 -12.42 2.54
C TRP A 204 15.84 -11.13 2.13
N LEU A 205 15.11 -10.10 1.68
CA LEU A 205 15.71 -8.84 1.23
C LEU A 205 16.44 -8.09 2.33
N THR A 206 15.91 -8.12 3.56
CA THR A 206 16.45 -7.39 4.71
C THR A 206 17.41 -8.21 5.57
N GLY A 207 17.43 -9.54 5.40
CA GLY A 207 18.17 -10.46 6.28
C GLY A 207 17.59 -10.58 7.70
N GLN A 208 16.39 -10.02 7.95
CA GLN A 208 15.71 -10.05 9.24
C GLN A 208 14.34 -10.72 9.10
N GLU A 209 13.80 -11.24 10.19
CA GLU A 209 12.44 -11.78 10.16
C GLU A 209 11.42 -10.64 10.09
N ILE A 210 10.67 -10.62 8.98
CA ILE A 210 9.60 -9.66 8.73
C ILE A 210 8.26 -10.37 8.84
N GLN A 211 7.38 -9.81 9.66
CA GLN A 211 5.98 -10.23 9.78
C GLN A 211 5.11 -9.35 8.90
N ARG A 212 4.19 -9.95 8.15
CA ARG A 212 3.12 -9.26 7.45
C ARG A 212 1.88 -9.29 8.33
N LEU A 213 1.38 -8.13 8.67
CA LEU A 213 0.15 -7.95 9.43
C LEU A 213 -0.96 -7.53 8.48
N THR A 214 -2.07 -8.24 8.46
CA THR A 214 -3.31 -7.78 7.82
C THR A 214 -4.11 -7.03 8.89
N LEU A 215 -4.37 -5.76 8.62
CA LEU A 215 -5.03 -4.84 9.55
C LEU A 215 -6.40 -4.46 8.97
N VAL A 216 -7.41 -4.43 9.83
CA VAL A 216 -8.73 -3.89 9.50
C VAL A 216 -8.93 -2.60 10.27
N ARG A 217 -9.26 -1.55 9.56
CA ARG A 217 -9.58 -0.25 10.14
C ARG A 217 -11.02 0.14 9.84
N ARG A 218 -11.71 0.56 10.90
CA ARG A 218 -13.06 1.12 10.84
C ARG A 218 -12.97 2.59 11.27
N PRO A 219 -12.95 3.53 10.31
CA PRO A 219 -12.91 4.95 10.64
C PRO A 219 -14.14 5.37 11.44
N GLU A 220 -13.96 6.33 12.34
CA GLU A 220 -15.10 6.99 12.96
C GLU A 220 -15.96 7.64 11.87
N ARG A 221 -17.24 7.37 11.88
CA ARG A 221 -18.18 8.01 10.95
C ARG A 221 -18.24 9.47 11.32
N LEU A 222 -17.87 10.35 10.41
CA LEU A 222 -18.17 11.76 10.52
C LEU A 222 -19.69 11.87 10.64
N GLY A 223 -20.17 12.16 11.85
CA GLY A 223 -21.61 12.21 12.15
C GLY A 223 -22.30 13.16 11.18
N VAL A 224 -23.34 12.68 10.54
CA VAL A 224 -24.35 13.51 9.83
C VAL A 224 -25.18 14.25 10.90
N GLY A 225 -24.54 14.87 11.90
CA GLY A 225 -25.22 15.35 13.11
C GLY A 225 -24.84 16.69 13.70
N ASP A 226 -23.85 17.42 13.16
CA ASP A 226 -23.42 18.67 13.81
C ASP A 226 -23.73 19.99 13.07
N THR A 227 -24.79 20.03 12.24
CA THR A 227 -25.28 21.26 11.63
C THR A 227 -26.46 21.90 12.40
N LYS A 228 -26.82 21.42 13.59
CA LYS A 228 -28.01 21.94 14.31
C LYS A 228 -27.72 22.73 15.60
N THR A 229 -26.48 23.08 15.93
CA THR A 229 -26.24 23.77 17.24
C THR A 229 -25.60 25.16 17.12
N LYS A 230 -25.71 25.85 15.99
CA LYS A 230 -25.28 27.27 15.88
C LYS A 230 -26.40 28.26 15.49
N GLN A 231 -27.65 27.93 15.74
CA GLN A 231 -28.78 28.87 15.49
C GLN A 231 -29.70 29.06 16.73
N LYS A 232 -29.11 29.18 17.92
CA LYS A 232 -29.87 29.69 19.10
C LYS A 232 -28.90 30.43 20.04
N ALA A 233 -28.42 31.59 19.62
CA ALA A 233 -27.94 32.69 20.46
C ALA A 233 -27.77 33.91 19.56
N ALA A 234 -28.88 34.59 19.25
CA ALA A 234 -28.96 35.99 18.87
C ALA A 234 -30.29 36.52 19.40
#